data_30df79ce966696810a0c44065916edc1
#
_entry.id   30df79ce966696810a0c44065916edc1
#
_cell.length_a   1.000
_cell.length_b   1.000
_cell.length_c   1.000
_cell.angle_alpha   90.00
_cell.angle_beta   90.00
_cell.angle_gamma   90.00
#
_symmetry.space_group_name_H-M   'P 1'
#
loop_
_entity.id
_entity.type
_entity.pdbx_description
1 polymer ?
#
loop_
_entity_poly.entity_id
_entity_poly.type
_entity_poly.pdbx_seq_one_letter_code
_entity_poly.pdbx_strand_id
1 'polypeptide(L)'
;MTDVPATGRRRAVPWLLLSGVAALAGCTAAGIAALSLADALTATGLPDPGPSTTLGLPVVRAIGEVAAALAVGAFMFAAFFVPPQPNGVLDAPGYRALRLGTVGSAVWAVCAALLVPLTISDVSGQPVAAHLNPAKLWSLASLVNTASAWRWTALLAAAVMLTSLAVLRWSWTPLLLGGSLVTLIPLGLTGHSSAGGSHDLATNSLLIHLVAGSLWAGGLLALLVHAIRRGEHTDVAARRFSAVALWCFVAMALSGVVNALVRVLPSDVLSTAYGRLVIAKVVALCALGVAGWRQRRTGVAALQADPSSRRALLRLALFEAAVFGVTFGVAVGLGRTPPPPPPIVNPSIPDVKIGYDFAGPPTVARVLFDWRFDLVFGTSALVLAGLYLAAVSRLRRRGDHWPRGRSSAWLLGCVVMLFATSSGVGRYMPAMFSMHMAAHMLLSMLAPILLVLGAPVTLALRALPPPGATSHRPARVAAGRAAQPAVAVGDQPGGRDGGVRVGFLRAVLRRHIRRRGRQPFRPSGDERAFSAQRLPLLLGGDRRRPHAAADPCAGQGGGDVRVFAAARILRCGADEHAKCPR
;
A
#
# COMPACT_ATOMS: atom_id res chain seq x y z
N MET A 1 12.43 43.32 32.91
CA MET A 1 12.84 42.50 31.76
C MET A 1 12.08 41.20 31.88
N THR A 2 10.97 41.10 31.16
CA THR A 2 10.06 39.96 31.20
C THR A 2 10.58 38.88 30.25
N ASP A 3 10.93 37.71 30.80
CA ASP A 3 11.30 36.52 30.05
C ASP A 3 10.16 36.11 29.10
N VAL A 4 10.39 36.31 27.81
CA VAL A 4 9.52 35.75 26.75
C VAL A 4 9.68 34.23 26.75
N PRO A 5 8.57 33.48 26.94
CA PRO A 5 8.67 32.04 27.22
C PRO A 5 9.20 31.24 26.01
N ALA A 6 10.11 30.31 26.30
CA ALA A 6 10.77 29.35 25.42
C ALA A 6 9.82 28.38 24.64
N THR A 7 8.53 28.71 24.52
CA THR A 7 7.50 27.87 23.89
C THR A 7 7.59 27.80 22.36
N GLY A 8 8.06 28.88 21.72
CA GLY A 8 8.24 28.92 20.25
C GLY A 8 9.34 27.98 19.74
N ARG A 9 10.48 27.95 20.44
CA ARG A 9 11.64 27.11 20.07
C ARG A 9 11.33 25.61 20.13
N ARG A 10 10.52 25.17 21.09
CA ARG A 10 10.13 23.75 21.23
C ARG A 10 9.12 23.28 20.15
N ARG A 11 8.38 24.19 19.50
CA ARG A 11 7.46 23.86 18.41
C ARG A 11 8.16 23.72 17.06
N ALA A 12 9.28 24.40 16.85
CA ALA A 12 10.04 24.41 15.59
C ALA A 12 10.90 23.16 15.37
N VAL A 13 11.47 22.55 16.44
CA VAL A 13 12.42 21.44 16.36
C VAL A 13 11.92 20.25 15.52
N PRO A 14 10.67 19.75 15.64
CA PRO A 14 10.19 18.66 14.82
C PRO A 14 10.14 18.97 13.33
N TRP A 15 9.79 20.22 12.97
CA TRP A 15 9.72 20.65 11.58
C TRP A 15 11.12 20.79 10.96
N LEU A 16 12.08 21.32 11.71
CA LEU A 16 13.49 21.38 11.27
C LEU A 16 14.06 20.00 11.02
N LEU A 17 13.71 19.02 11.86
CA LEU A 17 14.13 17.65 11.64
C LEU A 17 13.53 17.04 10.36
N LEU A 18 12.22 17.20 10.16
CA LEU A 18 11.55 16.67 8.97
C LEU A 18 12.07 17.33 7.69
N SER A 19 12.28 18.66 7.73
CA SER A 19 12.90 19.41 6.63
C SER A 19 14.34 18.95 6.39
N GLY A 20 15.11 18.67 7.45
CA GLY A 20 16.48 18.14 7.35
C GLY A 20 16.53 16.77 6.67
N VAL A 21 15.62 15.85 7.02
CA VAL A 21 15.52 14.53 6.37
C VAL A 21 15.15 14.68 4.91
N ALA A 22 14.17 15.55 4.59
CA ALA A 22 13.75 15.80 3.22
C ALA A 22 14.86 16.48 2.39
N ALA A 23 15.58 17.45 2.97
CA ALA A 23 16.73 18.09 2.34
C ALA A 23 17.86 17.09 2.06
N LEU A 24 18.17 16.22 3.03
CA LEU A 24 19.19 15.19 2.87
C LEU A 24 18.81 14.20 1.74
N ALA A 25 17.56 13.81 1.66
CA ALA A 25 17.04 12.96 0.58
C ALA A 25 17.13 13.67 -0.77
N GLY A 26 16.70 14.94 -0.84
CA GLY A 26 16.76 15.75 -2.07
C GLY A 26 18.18 15.99 -2.55
N CYS A 27 19.09 16.39 -1.65
CA CYS A 27 20.51 16.62 -2.00
C CYS A 27 21.21 15.34 -2.49
N THR A 28 20.94 14.19 -1.83
CA THR A 28 21.48 12.90 -2.26
C THR A 28 20.96 12.50 -3.64
N ALA A 29 19.66 12.68 -3.88
CA ALA A 29 19.04 12.37 -5.17
C ALA A 29 19.58 13.27 -6.29
N ALA A 30 19.71 14.59 -6.04
CA ALA A 30 20.28 15.55 -6.98
C ALA A 30 21.75 15.26 -7.28
N GLY A 31 22.55 14.93 -6.26
CA GLY A 31 23.96 14.57 -6.44
C GLY A 31 24.14 13.35 -7.33
N ILE A 32 23.37 12.28 -7.10
CA ILE A 32 23.41 11.07 -7.94
C ILE A 32 22.95 11.40 -9.36
N ALA A 33 21.87 12.19 -9.53
CA ALA A 33 21.37 12.58 -10.85
C ALA A 33 22.39 13.41 -11.63
N ALA A 34 23.09 14.34 -10.95
CA ALA A 34 24.15 15.15 -11.57
C ALA A 34 25.33 14.29 -12.02
N LEU A 35 25.75 13.30 -11.21
CA LEU A 35 26.85 12.39 -11.54
C LEU A 35 26.51 11.42 -12.67
N SER A 36 25.25 11.07 -12.85
CA SER A 36 24.78 10.12 -13.89
C SER A 36 24.15 10.79 -15.10
N LEU A 37 24.18 12.13 -15.20
CA LEU A 37 23.46 12.88 -16.24
C LEU A 37 23.98 12.55 -17.65
N ALA A 38 25.29 12.55 -17.85
CA ALA A 38 25.90 12.27 -19.15
C ALA A 38 25.54 10.85 -19.64
N ASP A 39 25.62 9.85 -18.75
CA ASP A 39 25.26 8.47 -19.06
C ASP A 39 23.77 8.32 -19.37
N ALA A 40 22.91 9.05 -18.64
CA ALA A 40 21.47 9.02 -18.86
C ALA A 40 21.06 9.64 -20.21
N LEU A 41 21.67 10.79 -20.58
CA LEU A 41 21.41 11.45 -21.87
C LEU A 41 21.91 10.61 -23.05
N THR A 42 23.10 10.01 -22.92
CA THR A 42 23.64 9.11 -23.97
C THR A 42 22.79 7.85 -24.12
N ALA A 43 22.28 7.27 -23.01
CA ALA A 43 21.46 6.08 -23.05
C ALA A 43 20.07 6.34 -23.65
N THR A 44 19.50 7.53 -23.47
CA THR A 44 18.16 7.88 -23.99
C THR A 44 18.21 8.48 -25.39
N GLY A 45 19.33 9.09 -25.80
CA GLY A 45 19.46 9.85 -27.05
C GLY A 45 18.58 11.09 -27.13
N LEU A 46 17.99 11.53 -25.99
CA LEU A 46 17.14 12.70 -25.90
C LEU A 46 17.95 13.96 -25.57
N PRO A 47 17.51 15.15 -26.01
CA PRO A 47 18.11 16.40 -25.60
C PRO A 47 17.93 16.66 -24.11
N ASP A 48 18.83 17.44 -23.50
CA ASP A 48 18.72 17.83 -22.10
C ASP A 48 17.52 18.77 -21.90
N PRO A 49 16.51 18.37 -21.07
CA PRO A 49 15.35 19.22 -20.78
C PRO A 49 15.68 20.42 -19.86
N GLY A 50 16.92 20.56 -19.44
CA GLY A 50 17.43 21.64 -18.60
C GLY A 50 17.46 21.35 -17.11
N PRO A 51 18.19 22.17 -16.31
CA PRO A 51 18.47 21.92 -14.89
C PRO A 51 17.22 21.83 -14.02
N SER A 52 16.15 22.55 -14.38
CA SER A 52 14.86 22.50 -13.66
C SER A 52 14.24 21.12 -13.69
N THR A 53 14.44 20.34 -14.75
CA THR A 53 13.95 18.97 -14.87
C THR A 53 14.99 17.97 -14.38
N THR A 54 16.23 18.05 -14.84
CA THR A 54 17.29 17.07 -14.52
C THR A 54 17.62 16.99 -13.03
N LEU A 55 17.60 18.13 -12.32
CA LEU A 55 17.83 18.20 -10.87
C LEU A 55 16.52 18.34 -10.08
N GLY A 56 15.54 19.09 -10.60
CA GLY A 56 14.28 19.33 -9.91
C GLY A 56 13.43 18.08 -9.75
N LEU A 57 13.32 17.24 -10.77
CA LEU A 57 12.54 16.00 -10.71
C LEU A 57 13.01 15.05 -9.59
N PRO A 58 14.31 14.69 -9.47
CA PRO A 58 14.76 13.82 -8.38
C PRO A 58 14.60 14.46 -7.00
N VAL A 59 14.78 15.78 -6.87
CA VAL A 59 14.58 16.49 -5.60
C VAL A 59 13.12 16.44 -5.17
N VAL A 60 12.19 16.84 -6.04
CA VAL A 60 10.74 16.85 -5.75
C VAL A 60 10.25 15.43 -5.46
N ARG A 61 10.75 14.44 -6.19
CA ARG A 61 10.43 13.04 -5.95
C ARG A 61 10.91 12.58 -4.58
N ALA A 62 12.14 12.87 -4.19
CA ALA A 62 12.68 12.47 -2.89
C ALA A 62 11.91 13.12 -1.72
N ILE A 63 11.57 14.42 -1.84
CA ILE A 63 10.72 15.10 -0.85
C ILE A 63 9.33 14.45 -0.79
N GLY A 64 8.73 14.14 -1.95
CA GLY A 64 7.43 13.47 -2.04
C GLY A 64 7.43 12.08 -1.40
N GLU A 65 8.50 11.28 -1.59
CA GLU A 65 8.64 9.96 -0.98
C GLU A 65 8.78 10.03 0.56
N VAL A 66 9.54 11.01 1.08
CA VAL A 66 9.62 11.27 2.53
C VAL A 66 8.26 11.71 3.08
N ALA A 67 7.54 12.57 2.36
CA ALA A 67 6.21 13.04 2.76
C ALA A 67 5.18 11.90 2.74
N ALA A 68 5.24 11.02 1.74
CA ALA A 68 4.42 9.79 1.65
C ALA A 68 4.67 8.88 2.85
N ALA A 69 5.94 8.59 3.16
CA ALA A 69 6.30 7.80 4.32
C ALA A 69 5.79 8.44 5.61
N LEU A 70 5.95 9.76 5.77
CA LEU A 70 5.46 10.50 6.93
C LEU A 70 3.94 10.40 7.07
N ALA A 71 3.18 10.52 5.98
CA ALA A 71 1.73 10.39 5.98
C ALA A 71 1.28 8.99 6.44
N VAL A 72 1.83 7.94 5.80
CA VAL A 72 1.56 6.53 6.15
C VAL A 72 1.90 6.25 7.61
N GLY A 73 3.10 6.64 8.06
CA GLY A 73 3.56 6.39 9.42
C GLY A 73 2.78 7.17 10.47
N ALA A 74 2.37 8.40 10.18
CA ALA A 74 1.60 9.22 11.10
C ALA A 74 0.16 8.69 11.26
N PHE A 75 -0.50 8.22 10.19
CA PHE A 75 -1.81 7.56 10.28
C PHE A 75 -1.71 6.21 10.98
N MET A 76 -0.66 5.44 10.74
CA MET A 76 -0.38 4.20 11.50
C MET A 76 -0.19 4.49 13.00
N PHE A 77 0.54 5.55 13.32
CA PHE A 77 0.76 5.98 14.69
C PHE A 77 -0.56 6.34 15.40
N ALA A 78 -1.41 7.14 14.75
CA ALA A 78 -2.73 7.52 15.28
C ALA A 78 -3.66 6.31 15.43
N ALA A 79 -3.58 5.32 14.53
CA ALA A 79 -4.45 4.15 14.55
C ALA A 79 -4.04 3.11 15.61
N PHE A 80 -2.73 2.87 15.78
CA PHE A 80 -2.27 1.68 16.49
C PHE A 80 -1.29 1.93 17.64
N PHE A 81 -0.61 3.09 17.70
CA PHE A 81 0.49 3.26 18.65
C PHE A 81 0.06 3.98 19.92
N VAL A 82 -0.94 4.86 19.85
CA VAL A 82 -1.50 5.57 21.00
C VAL A 82 -2.93 5.12 21.26
N PRO A 83 -3.36 5.02 22.54
CA PRO A 83 -4.73 4.66 22.88
C PRO A 83 -5.67 5.83 22.57
N PRO A 84 -6.92 5.57 22.11
CA PRO A 84 -7.97 6.58 22.03
C PRO A 84 -8.54 6.89 23.40
N GLN A 85 -9.29 7.97 23.52
CA GLN A 85 -10.11 8.27 24.68
C GLN A 85 -11.24 7.23 24.85
N PRO A 86 -11.79 7.05 26.07
CA PRO A 86 -12.87 6.08 26.32
C PRO A 86 -14.13 6.30 25.46
N ASN A 87 -14.40 7.54 25.05
CA ASN A 87 -15.51 7.90 24.16
C ASN A 87 -15.25 7.60 22.68
N GLY A 88 -14.08 7.04 22.31
CA GLY A 88 -13.67 6.72 20.96
C GLY A 88 -13.19 7.92 20.13
N VAL A 89 -13.00 9.08 20.76
CA VAL A 89 -12.36 10.26 20.14
C VAL A 89 -10.84 10.11 20.24
N LEU A 90 -10.11 10.69 19.29
CA LEU A 90 -8.65 10.73 19.35
C LEU A 90 -8.20 11.52 20.58
N ASP A 91 -7.23 10.96 21.30
CA ASP A 91 -6.51 11.70 22.33
C ASP A 91 -5.55 12.72 21.71
N ALA A 92 -5.03 13.66 22.53
CA ALA A 92 -4.14 14.72 22.07
C ALA A 92 -2.91 14.21 21.28
N PRO A 93 -2.20 13.14 21.70
CA PRO A 93 -1.18 12.49 20.91
C PRO A 93 -1.68 11.94 19.56
N GLY A 94 -2.81 11.25 19.55
CA GLY A 94 -3.43 10.70 18.35
C GLY A 94 -3.86 11.79 17.36
N TYR A 95 -4.45 12.87 17.85
CA TYR A 95 -4.82 14.02 17.02
C TYR A 95 -3.61 14.73 16.41
N ARG A 96 -2.52 14.90 17.19
CA ARG A 96 -1.26 15.48 16.66
C ARG A 96 -0.65 14.61 15.57
N ALA A 97 -0.70 13.30 15.73
CA ALA A 97 -0.25 12.36 14.69
C ALA A 97 -1.15 12.43 13.44
N LEU A 98 -2.47 12.50 13.62
CA LEU A 98 -3.41 12.72 12.52
C LEU A 98 -3.06 13.99 11.72
N ARG A 99 -2.83 15.13 12.42
CA ARG A 99 -2.44 16.38 11.76
C ARG A 99 -1.10 16.32 11.07
N LEU A 100 -0.14 15.57 11.64
CA LEU A 100 1.14 15.30 10.99
C LEU A 100 0.93 14.51 9.68
N GLY A 101 0.07 13.50 9.68
CA GLY A 101 -0.33 12.75 8.50
C GLY A 101 -1.04 13.62 7.45
N THR A 102 -1.91 14.54 7.89
CA THR A 102 -2.56 15.53 7.00
C THR A 102 -1.52 16.39 6.27
N VAL A 103 -0.54 16.94 6.99
CA VAL A 103 0.54 17.76 6.39
C VAL A 103 1.40 16.91 5.47
N GLY A 104 1.77 15.69 5.87
CA GLY A 104 2.49 14.74 5.01
C GLY A 104 1.75 14.48 3.71
N SER A 105 0.43 14.20 3.77
CA SER A 105 -0.40 13.98 2.59
C SER A 105 -0.52 15.22 1.70
N ALA A 106 -0.58 16.42 2.29
CA ALA A 106 -0.60 17.68 1.54
C ALA A 106 0.70 17.91 0.76
N VAL A 107 1.85 17.75 1.42
CA VAL A 107 3.17 17.87 0.77
C VAL A 107 3.32 16.80 -0.31
N TRP A 108 2.90 15.57 -0.03
CA TRP A 108 2.92 14.47 -1.01
C TRP A 108 2.06 14.79 -2.24
N ALA A 109 0.83 15.30 -2.06
CA ALA A 109 -0.06 15.69 -3.15
C ALA A 109 0.56 16.79 -4.03
N VAL A 110 1.16 17.82 -3.41
CA VAL A 110 1.84 18.90 -4.13
C VAL A 110 3.05 18.37 -4.90
N CYS A 111 3.92 17.57 -4.27
CA CYS A 111 5.06 16.97 -4.95
C CYS A 111 4.62 16.09 -6.12
N ALA A 112 3.60 15.25 -5.92
CA ALA A 112 3.07 14.40 -6.98
C ALA A 112 2.48 15.21 -8.14
N ALA A 113 1.79 16.32 -7.86
CA ALA A 113 1.28 17.22 -8.89
C ALA A 113 2.41 17.89 -9.69
N LEU A 114 3.48 18.34 -9.03
CA LEU A 114 4.66 18.91 -9.67
C LEU A 114 5.44 17.88 -10.50
N LEU A 115 5.41 16.61 -10.11
CA LEU A 115 6.08 15.53 -10.84
C LEU A 115 5.39 15.20 -12.17
N VAL A 116 4.13 15.59 -12.39
CA VAL A 116 3.44 15.37 -13.68
C VAL A 116 4.14 16.14 -14.81
N PRO A 117 4.26 17.49 -14.78
CA PRO A 117 4.93 18.24 -15.85
C PRO A 117 6.43 17.93 -15.90
N LEU A 118 7.10 17.68 -14.77
CA LEU A 118 8.51 17.32 -14.73
C LEU A 118 8.77 15.98 -15.43
N THR A 119 7.89 14.99 -15.25
CA THR A 119 8.02 13.69 -15.93
C THR A 119 7.77 13.79 -17.43
N ILE A 120 6.82 14.61 -17.86
CA ILE A 120 6.56 14.86 -19.29
C ILE A 120 7.76 15.56 -19.92
N SER A 121 8.33 16.55 -19.24
CA SER A 121 9.56 17.25 -19.65
C SER A 121 10.74 16.28 -19.79
N ASP A 122 10.94 15.39 -18.82
CA ASP A 122 12.01 14.38 -18.81
C ASP A 122 11.89 13.39 -19.99
N VAL A 123 10.66 12.92 -20.29
CA VAL A 123 10.40 11.97 -21.38
C VAL A 123 10.45 12.63 -22.76
N SER A 124 10.09 13.92 -22.87
CA SER A 124 10.09 14.63 -24.14
C SER A 124 11.42 15.30 -24.48
N GLY A 125 12.34 15.44 -23.50
CA GLY A 125 13.58 16.22 -23.67
C GLY A 125 13.33 17.72 -23.83
N GLN A 126 12.15 18.24 -23.49
CA GLN A 126 11.80 19.66 -23.63
C GLN A 126 11.72 20.34 -22.27
N PRO A 127 12.01 21.65 -22.17
CA PRO A 127 11.91 22.38 -20.91
C PRO A 127 10.50 22.28 -20.29
N VAL A 128 10.42 22.19 -18.97
CA VAL A 128 9.15 22.05 -18.23
C VAL A 128 8.16 23.19 -18.55
N ALA A 129 8.65 24.38 -18.86
CA ALA A 129 7.81 25.55 -19.23
C ALA A 129 6.92 25.28 -20.45
N ALA A 130 7.33 24.42 -21.38
CA ALA A 130 6.54 24.04 -22.55
C ALA A 130 5.29 23.21 -22.18
N HIS A 131 5.25 22.61 -20.99
CA HIS A 131 4.23 21.68 -20.54
C HIS A 131 3.32 22.22 -19.41
N LEU A 132 3.34 23.52 -19.11
CA LEU A 132 2.55 24.11 -18.01
C LEU A 132 1.09 24.42 -18.36
N ASN A 133 0.65 24.24 -19.62
CA ASN A 133 -0.76 24.43 -19.99
C ASN A 133 -1.62 23.30 -19.39
N PRO A 134 -2.60 23.59 -18.48
CA PRO A 134 -3.34 22.58 -17.75
C PRO A 134 -4.14 21.61 -18.62
N ALA A 135 -4.76 22.12 -19.70
CA ALA A 135 -5.57 21.31 -20.62
C ALA A 135 -4.69 20.32 -21.40
N LYS A 136 -3.56 20.79 -21.92
CA LYS A 136 -2.55 19.93 -22.60
C LYS A 136 -1.89 18.97 -21.62
N LEU A 137 -1.60 19.42 -20.39
CA LEU A 137 -0.97 18.62 -19.37
C LEU A 137 -1.82 17.39 -19.01
N TRP A 138 -3.15 17.55 -18.90
CA TRP A 138 -4.05 16.45 -18.59
C TRP A 138 -4.05 15.37 -19.68
N SER A 139 -4.10 15.77 -20.96
CA SER A 139 -4.06 14.84 -22.09
C SER A 139 -2.70 14.16 -22.25
N LEU A 140 -1.60 14.92 -22.15
CA LEU A 140 -0.24 14.38 -22.23
C LEU A 140 0.06 13.40 -21.08
N ALA A 141 -0.38 13.70 -19.86
CA ALA A 141 -0.25 12.79 -18.74
C ALA A 141 -0.96 11.44 -18.96
N SER A 142 -1.97 11.39 -19.81
CA SER A 142 -2.65 10.14 -20.17
C SER A 142 -1.85 9.27 -21.15
N LEU A 143 -0.92 9.87 -21.90
CA LEU A 143 -0.07 9.18 -22.86
C LEU A 143 1.21 8.61 -22.21
N VAL A 144 1.65 9.19 -21.08
CA VAL A 144 2.85 8.78 -20.37
C VAL A 144 2.47 8.07 -19.07
N ASN A 145 2.66 6.75 -19.01
CA ASN A 145 2.25 5.92 -17.87
C ASN A 145 2.75 6.44 -16.52
N THR A 146 4.01 6.87 -16.44
CA THR A 146 4.58 7.40 -15.19
C THR A 146 3.96 8.75 -14.80
N ALA A 147 3.68 9.63 -15.77
CA ALA A 147 2.99 10.90 -15.51
C ALA A 147 1.55 10.67 -15.07
N SER A 148 0.87 9.68 -15.68
CA SER A 148 -0.46 9.23 -15.24
C SER A 148 -0.45 8.72 -13.80
N ALA A 149 0.54 7.93 -13.42
CA ALA A 149 0.69 7.46 -12.05
C ALA A 149 0.87 8.61 -11.06
N TRP A 150 1.69 9.61 -11.37
CA TRP A 150 1.84 10.80 -10.53
C TRP A 150 0.54 11.61 -10.41
N ARG A 151 -0.21 11.74 -11.50
CA ARG A 151 -1.54 12.37 -11.48
C ARG A 151 -2.49 11.67 -10.52
N TRP A 152 -2.61 10.34 -10.60
CA TRP A 152 -3.45 9.57 -9.69
C TRP A 152 -2.96 9.64 -8.25
N THR A 153 -1.64 9.58 -8.03
CA THR A 153 -1.05 9.75 -6.71
C THR A 153 -1.40 11.13 -6.11
N ALA A 154 -1.33 12.20 -6.90
CA ALA A 154 -1.69 13.54 -6.44
C ALA A 154 -3.17 13.62 -6.02
N LEU A 155 -4.09 13.07 -6.83
CA LEU A 155 -5.53 13.05 -6.54
C LEU A 155 -5.85 12.22 -5.29
N LEU A 156 -5.27 11.03 -5.16
CA LEU A 156 -5.49 10.16 -4.01
C LEU A 156 -4.88 10.75 -2.74
N ALA A 157 -3.68 11.32 -2.79
CA ALA A 157 -3.06 11.99 -1.65
C ALA A 157 -3.87 13.21 -1.20
N ALA A 158 -4.40 14.00 -2.14
CA ALA A 158 -5.30 15.12 -1.85
C ALA A 158 -6.62 14.64 -1.22
N ALA A 159 -7.20 13.53 -1.70
CA ALA A 159 -8.39 12.94 -1.12
C ALA A 159 -8.14 12.46 0.33
N VAL A 160 -7.01 11.79 0.59
CA VAL A 160 -6.60 11.39 1.94
C VAL A 160 -6.39 12.62 2.84
N MET A 161 -5.74 13.67 2.34
CA MET A 161 -5.57 14.93 3.06
C MET A 161 -6.93 15.53 3.44
N LEU A 162 -7.84 15.70 2.47
CA LEU A 162 -9.16 16.32 2.70
C LEU A 162 -10.00 15.50 3.68
N THR A 163 -10.05 14.17 3.51
CA THR A 163 -10.79 13.30 4.43
C THR A 163 -10.23 13.33 5.84
N SER A 164 -8.90 13.43 5.99
CA SER A 164 -8.24 13.52 7.29
C SER A 164 -8.58 14.79 8.08
N LEU A 165 -8.98 15.89 7.39
CA LEU A 165 -9.42 17.14 8.04
C LEU A 165 -10.70 16.97 8.83
N ALA A 166 -11.61 16.09 8.38
CA ALA A 166 -12.91 15.84 8.98
C ALA A 166 -12.91 14.74 10.06
N VAL A 167 -11.79 14.00 10.21
CA VAL A 167 -11.71 12.86 11.12
C VAL A 167 -11.35 13.32 12.53
N LEU A 168 -12.21 12.98 13.51
CA LEU A 168 -11.98 13.17 14.94
C LEU A 168 -12.07 11.85 15.71
N ARG A 169 -12.76 10.83 15.17
CA ARG A 169 -12.95 9.52 15.80
C ARG A 169 -11.83 8.57 15.43
N TRP A 170 -11.31 7.87 16.42
CA TRP A 170 -10.25 6.88 16.25
C TRP A 170 -10.61 5.78 15.23
N SER A 171 -11.89 5.35 15.17
CA SER A 171 -12.35 4.29 14.26
C SER A 171 -12.12 4.56 12.76
N TRP A 172 -11.90 5.81 12.37
CA TRP A 172 -11.63 6.19 10.98
C TRP A 172 -10.14 6.23 10.63
N THR A 173 -9.25 6.22 11.63
CA THR A 173 -7.80 6.32 11.37
C THR A 173 -7.21 5.10 10.64
N PRO A 174 -7.69 3.85 10.84
CA PRO A 174 -7.25 2.72 10.01
C PRO A 174 -7.64 2.87 8.53
N LEU A 175 -8.77 3.54 8.23
CA LEU A 175 -9.18 3.80 6.85
C LEU A 175 -8.29 4.86 6.19
N LEU A 176 -7.85 5.88 6.92
CA LEU A 176 -6.86 6.85 6.44
C LEU A 176 -5.51 6.19 6.16
N LEU A 177 -5.08 5.27 7.03
CA LEU A 177 -3.90 4.45 6.75
C LEU A 177 -4.10 3.61 5.48
N GLY A 178 -5.22 2.91 5.35
CA GLY A 178 -5.56 2.15 4.15
C GLY A 178 -5.55 3.01 2.88
N GLY A 179 -6.18 4.18 2.92
CA GLY A 179 -6.17 5.15 1.82
C GLY A 179 -4.77 5.62 1.45
N SER A 180 -3.92 5.92 2.44
CA SER A 180 -2.52 6.31 2.18
C SER A 180 -1.68 5.18 1.60
N LEU A 181 -1.92 3.91 1.98
CA LEU A 181 -1.27 2.75 1.37
C LEU A 181 -1.74 2.52 -0.06
N VAL A 182 -3.04 2.69 -0.34
CA VAL A 182 -3.59 2.63 -1.72
C VAL A 182 -2.96 3.69 -2.62
N THR A 183 -2.64 4.87 -2.08
CA THR A 183 -1.96 5.95 -2.82
C THR A 183 -0.55 5.58 -3.29
N LEU A 184 0.09 4.57 -2.72
CA LEU A 184 1.40 4.05 -3.19
C LEU A 184 1.27 3.16 -4.44
N ILE A 185 0.09 2.58 -4.71
CA ILE A 185 -0.11 1.58 -5.76
C ILE A 185 0.21 2.13 -7.17
N PRO A 186 -0.27 3.33 -7.59
CA PRO A 186 0.00 3.81 -8.95
C PRO A 186 1.49 3.84 -9.30
N LEU A 187 2.34 4.21 -8.36
CA LEU A 187 3.79 4.25 -8.54
C LEU A 187 4.43 2.85 -8.61
N GLY A 188 3.90 1.91 -7.83
CA GLY A 188 4.36 0.53 -7.85
C GLY A 188 4.06 -0.19 -9.17
N LEU A 189 2.97 0.19 -9.85
CA LEU A 189 2.54 -0.41 -11.11
C LEU A 189 3.21 0.18 -12.35
N THR A 190 3.99 1.26 -12.19
CA THR A 190 4.66 1.96 -13.30
C THR A 190 6.17 2.01 -13.08
N GLY A 191 6.92 2.31 -14.14
CA GLY A 191 8.38 2.44 -14.11
C GLY A 191 9.10 1.21 -14.67
N HIS A 192 10.41 1.14 -14.45
CA HIS A 192 11.30 0.12 -15.01
C HIS A 192 10.97 -1.31 -14.52
N SER A 193 10.16 -1.44 -13.47
CA SER A 193 9.69 -2.74 -12.97
C SER A 193 8.63 -3.38 -13.85
N SER A 194 7.96 -2.59 -14.70
CA SER A 194 6.93 -3.05 -15.62
C SER A 194 7.46 -3.36 -17.02
N ALA A 195 8.77 -3.25 -17.24
CA ALA A 195 9.43 -3.55 -18.53
C ALA A 195 10.53 -4.60 -18.33
N GLY A 196 10.61 -5.57 -19.24
CA GLY A 196 11.61 -6.66 -19.20
C GLY A 196 11.11 -7.94 -18.54
N GLY A 197 11.91 -9.01 -18.61
CA GLY A 197 11.58 -10.31 -18.05
C GLY A 197 11.29 -10.28 -16.55
N SER A 198 10.40 -11.13 -16.08
CA SER A 198 9.96 -11.21 -14.68
C SER A 198 9.38 -9.92 -14.08
N HIS A 199 8.76 -9.07 -14.94
CA HIS A 199 8.23 -7.77 -14.51
C HIS A 199 7.14 -7.88 -13.43
N ASP A 200 6.35 -8.94 -13.37
CA ASP A 200 5.38 -9.20 -12.31
C ASP A 200 6.05 -9.40 -10.96
N LEU A 201 7.15 -10.17 -10.91
CA LEU A 201 7.93 -10.41 -9.71
C LEU A 201 8.60 -9.09 -9.24
N ALA A 202 9.14 -8.32 -10.17
CA ALA A 202 9.75 -7.02 -9.89
C ALA A 202 8.71 -6.00 -9.36
N THR A 203 7.53 -5.93 -9.99
CA THR A 203 6.45 -5.02 -9.59
C THR A 203 5.89 -5.40 -8.21
N ASN A 204 5.59 -6.68 -8.00
CA ASN A 204 5.06 -7.17 -6.73
C ASN A 204 6.05 -6.96 -5.57
N SER A 205 7.35 -7.25 -5.80
CA SER A 205 8.38 -7.01 -4.79
C SER A 205 8.56 -5.52 -4.50
N LEU A 206 8.44 -4.64 -5.51
CA LEU A 206 8.49 -3.20 -5.35
C LEU A 206 7.32 -2.68 -4.49
N LEU A 207 6.09 -3.16 -4.71
CA LEU A 207 4.94 -2.79 -3.88
C LEU A 207 5.15 -3.15 -2.41
N ILE A 208 5.61 -4.37 -2.13
CA ILE A 208 5.96 -4.80 -0.77
C ILE A 208 7.05 -3.88 -0.17
N HIS A 209 8.06 -3.55 -0.97
CA HIS A 209 9.16 -2.67 -0.58
C HIS A 209 8.68 -1.27 -0.22
N LEU A 210 7.82 -0.66 -1.06
CA LEU A 210 7.25 0.67 -0.83
C LEU A 210 6.38 0.71 0.44
N VAL A 211 5.52 -0.29 0.63
CA VAL A 211 4.68 -0.40 1.82
C VAL A 211 5.52 -0.57 3.08
N ALA A 212 6.47 -1.51 3.07
CA ALA A 212 7.33 -1.78 4.23
C ALA A 212 8.21 -0.57 4.56
N GLY A 213 8.81 0.07 3.55
CA GLY A 213 9.63 1.27 3.71
C GLY A 213 8.83 2.45 4.27
N SER A 214 7.62 2.70 3.75
CA SER A 214 6.77 3.78 4.23
C SER A 214 6.30 3.56 5.68
N LEU A 215 5.92 2.34 6.04
CA LEU A 215 5.54 2.00 7.42
C LEU A 215 6.72 2.13 8.38
N TRP A 216 7.92 1.70 7.97
CA TRP A 216 9.10 1.73 8.82
C TRP A 216 9.64 3.15 8.99
N ALA A 217 10.03 3.81 7.91
CA ALA A 217 10.58 5.17 7.95
C ALA A 217 9.55 6.16 8.51
N GLY A 218 8.31 6.12 8.01
CA GLY A 218 7.25 7.00 8.47
C GLY A 218 6.85 6.77 9.92
N GLY A 219 6.79 5.52 10.35
CA GLY A 219 6.54 5.17 11.76
C GLY A 219 7.64 5.67 12.68
N LEU A 220 8.92 5.59 12.26
CA LEU A 220 10.05 6.17 12.98
C LEU A 220 9.94 7.69 13.09
N LEU A 221 9.65 8.39 11.97
CA LEU A 221 9.50 9.84 11.95
C LEU A 221 8.35 10.30 12.86
N ALA A 222 7.21 9.61 12.82
CA ALA A 222 6.07 9.91 13.68
C ALA A 222 6.39 9.70 15.18
N LEU A 223 7.07 8.58 15.50
CA LEU A 223 7.53 8.29 16.86
C LEU A 223 8.55 9.34 17.34
N LEU A 224 9.48 9.72 16.47
CA LEU A 224 10.51 10.72 16.78
C LEU A 224 9.89 12.10 17.07
N VAL A 225 8.95 12.56 16.23
CA VAL A 225 8.19 13.80 16.45
C VAL A 225 7.41 13.72 17.77
N HIS A 226 6.78 12.59 18.06
CA HIS A 226 6.06 12.37 19.31
C HIS A 226 6.97 12.41 20.54
N ALA A 227 8.14 11.76 20.47
CA ALA A 227 9.12 11.72 21.56
C ALA A 227 9.77 13.09 21.83
N ILE A 228 10.10 13.86 20.76
CA ILE A 228 10.64 15.23 20.87
C ILE A 228 9.61 16.17 21.56
N ARG A 229 8.33 16.01 21.22
CA ARG A 229 7.23 16.77 21.83
C ARG A 229 6.87 16.30 23.24
N ARG A 230 7.62 15.36 23.82
CA ARG A 230 7.36 14.75 25.12
C ARG A 230 5.94 14.19 25.25
N GLY A 231 5.46 13.53 24.18
CA GLY A 231 4.13 12.93 24.16
C GLY A 231 3.96 11.85 25.23
N GLU A 232 2.73 11.68 25.72
CA GLU A 232 2.38 10.62 26.66
C GLU A 232 2.43 9.25 25.99
N HIS A 233 2.57 8.18 26.78
CA HIS A 233 2.63 6.79 26.28
C HIS A 233 3.73 6.50 25.23
N THR A 234 4.86 7.25 25.29
CA THR A 234 6.00 7.05 24.36
C THR A 234 6.59 5.65 24.48
N ASP A 235 6.62 5.05 25.67
CA ASP A 235 7.06 3.69 25.94
C ASP A 235 6.19 2.65 25.23
N VAL A 236 4.87 2.81 25.27
CA VAL A 236 3.90 1.94 24.56
C VAL A 236 4.08 2.07 23.05
N ALA A 237 4.16 3.31 22.56
CA ALA A 237 4.34 3.60 21.14
C ALA A 237 5.66 3.02 20.60
N ALA A 238 6.78 3.19 21.34
CA ALA A 238 8.08 2.65 20.97
C ALA A 238 8.10 1.11 20.90
N ARG A 239 7.44 0.43 21.85
CA ARG A 239 7.31 -1.04 21.82
C ARG A 239 6.51 -1.53 20.63
N ARG A 240 5.36 -0.90 20.36
CA ARG A 240 4.50 -1.27 19.22
C ARG A 240 5.21 -1.01 17.89
N PHE A 241 5.86 0.15 17.76
CA PHE A 241 6.68 0.47 16.60
C PHE A 241 7.81 -0.53 16.41
N SER A 242 8.54 -0.87 17.46
CA SER A 242 9.65 -1.82 17.38
C SER A 242 9.24 -3.19 16.83
N ALA A 243 8.03 -3.68 17.15
CA ALA A 243 7.51 -4.91 16.56
C ALA A 243 7.21 -4.76 15.05
N VAL A 244 6.57 -3.65 14.65
CA VAL A 244 6.30 -3.36 13.23
C VAL A 244 7.61 -3.18 12.45
N ALA A 245 8.56 -2.43 12.99
CA ALA A 245 9.86 -2.17 12.35
C ALA A 245 10.63 -3.47 12.04
N LEU A 246 10.54 -4.50 12.90
CA LEU A 246 11.17 -5.79 12.63
C LEU A 246 10.58 -6.48 11.40
N TRP A 247 9.26 -6.53 11.30
CA TRP A 247 8.60 -7.14 10.14
C TRP A 247 8.84 -6.34 8.86
N CYS A 248 8.85 -4.99 8.97
CA CYS A 248 9.21 -4.13 7.84
C CYS A 248 10.67 -4.36 7.41
N PHE A 249 11.61 -4.51 8.34
CA PHE A 249 13.01 -4.83 8.03
C PHE A 249 13.12 -6.14 7.25
N VAL A 250 12.46 -7.20 7.71
CA VAL A 250 12.45 -8.50 7.01
C VAL A 250 11.83 -8.37 5.62
N ALA A 251 10.69 -7.69 5.51
CA ALA A 251 10.02 -7.47 4.22
C ALA A 251 10.90 -6.64 3.25
N MET A 252 11.58 -5.60 3.76
CA MET A 252 12.53 -4.78 2.99
C MET A 252 13.72 -5.60 2.50
N ALA A 253 14.30 -6.45 3.36
CA ALA A 253 15.42 -7.31 2.99
C ALA A 253 15.02 -8.30 1.89
N LEU A 254 13.93 -9.03 2.09
CA LEU A 254 13.44 -10.03 1.12
C LEU A 254 13.05 -9.39 -0.22
N SER A 255 12.25 -8.32 -0.19
CA SER A 255 11.85 -7.62 -1.41
C SER A 255 13.03 -6.96 -2.12
N GLY A 256 14.00 -6.43 -1.37
CA GLY A 256 15.23 -5.85 -1.92
C GLY A 256 16.09 -6.89 -2.64
N VAL A 257 16.26 -8.09 -2.06
CA VAL A 257 16.98 -9.21 -2.69
C VAL A 257 16.28 -9.63 -3.99
N VAL A 258 14.95 -9.82 -3.96
CA VAL A 258 14.18 -10.18 -5.17
C VAL A 258 14.35 -9.13 -6.26
N ASN A 259 14.21 -7.83 -5.92
CA ASN A 259 14.41 -6.74 -6.89
C ASN A 259 15.83 -6.68 -7.46
N ALA A 260 16.84 -6.95 -6.65
CA ALA A 260 18.23 -6.97 -7.10
C ALA A 260 18.48 -8.13 -8.07
N LEU A 261 18.06 -9.35 -7.71
CA LEU A 261 18.27 -10.56 -8.52
C LEU A 261 17.57 -10.51 -9.88
N VAL A 262 16.43 -9.81 -9.97
CA VAL A 262 15.72 -9.62 -11.25
C VAL A 262 16.45 -8.65 -12.19
N ARG A 263 17.28 -7.73 -11.66
CA ARG A 263 17.82 -6.60 -12.45
C ARG A 263 19.32 -6.60 -12.67
N VAL A 264 20.07 -7.27 -11.80
CA VAL A 264 21.53 -7.22 -11.81
C VAL A 264 22.07 -8.63 -11.64
N LEU A 265 22.92 -9.03 -12.58
CA LEU A 265 23.70 -10.25 -12.41
C LEU A 265 24.75 -10.06 -11.30
N PRO A 266 25.11 -11.11 -10.56
CA PRO A 266 26.16 -11.03 -9.53
C PRO A 266 27.50 -10.46 -10.06
N SER A 267 27.84 -10.73 -11.33
CA SER A 267 29.01 -10.19 -12.03
C SER A 267 29.00 -8.68 -12.16
N ASP A 268 27.79 -8.08 -12.31
CA ASP A 268 27.61 -6.67 -12.66
C ASP A 268 27.42 -5.77 -11.43
N VAL A 269 27.34 -6.38 -10.26
CA VAL A 269 27.08 -5.67 -9.00
C VAL A 269 28.22 -4.68 -8.67
N LEU A 270 29.47 -5.04 -8.90
CA LEU A 270 30.64 -4.19 -8.62
C LEU A 270 31.02 -3.29 -9.81
N SER A 271 30.80 -3.76 -11.04
CA SER A 271 31.27 -3.12 -12.27
C SER A 271 30.37 -1.94 -12.71
N THR A 272 29.06 -1.99 -12.42
CA THR A 272 28.10 -1.01 -12.92
C THR A 272 27.74 0.08 -11.89
N ALA A 273 27.35 1.27 -12.36
CA ALA A 273 26.84 2.35 -11.51
C ALA A 273 25.56 1.90 -10.77
N TYR A 274 24.68 1.18 -11.45
CA TYR A 274 23.48 0.61 -10.86
C TYR A 274 23.79 -0.36 -9.71
N GLY A 275 24.75 -1.28 -9.89
CA GLY A 275 25.17 -2.23 -8.86
C GLY A 275 25.78 -1.56 -7.65
N ARG A 276 26.61 -0.50 -7.83
CA ARG A 276 27.15 0.29 -6.71
C ARG A 276 26.06 0.96 -5.87
N LEU A 277 24.98 1.45 -6.48
CA LEU A 277 23.82 2.00 -5.75
C LEU A 277 23.03 0.91 -5.01
N VAL A 278 22.94 -0.31 -5.57
CA VAL A 278 22.37 -1.48 -4.87
C VAL A 278 23.20 -1.80 -3.63
N ILE A 279 24.53 -1.81 -3.73
CA ILE A 279 25.43 -2.02 -2.56
C ILE A 279 25.19 -0.94 -1.50
N ALA A 280 25.09 0.33 -1.90
CA ALA A 280 24.80 1.43 -0.97
C ALA A 280 23.49 1.20 -0.20
N LYS A 281 22.43 0.69 -0.87
CA LYS A 281 21.17 0.32 -0.20
C LYS A 281 21.33 -0.87 0.76
N VAL A 282 22.13 -1.87 0.42
CA VAL A 282 22.40 -3.01 1.30
C VAL A 282 23.16 -2.52 2.55
N VAL A 283 24.18 -1.69 2.40
CA VAL A 283 24.93 -1.09 3.51
C VAL A 283 24.00 -0.26 4.41
N ALA A 284 23.14 0.57 3.82
CA ALA A 284 22.14 1.34 4.57
C ALA A 284 21.17 0.43 5.33
N LEU A 285 20.69 -0.64 4.72
CA LEU A 285 19.80 -1.62 5.37
C LEU A 285 20.50 -2.32 6.54
N CYS A 286 21.77 -2.70 6.39
CA CYS A 286 22.57 -3.28 7.49
C CYS A 286 22.76 -2.27 8.63
N ALA A 287 23.08 -1.01 8.31
CA ALA A 287 23.22 0.06 9.30
C ALA A 287 21.93 0.29 10.08
N LEU A 288 20.78 0.35 9.38
CA LEU A 288 19.46 0.46 9.99
C LEU A 288 19.10 -0.78 10.82
N GLY A 289 19.47 -1.99 10.38
CA GLY A 289 19.29 -3.23 11.13
C GLY A 289 20.04 -3.21 12.46
N VAL A 290 21.32 -2.81 12.43
CA VAL A 290 22.16 -2.66 13.64
C VAL A 290 21.60 -1.57 14.56
N ALA A 291 21.21 -0.42 14.01
CA ALA A 291 20.62 0.67 14.77
C ALA A 291 19.30 0.23 15.43
N GLY A 292 18.41 -0.41 14.70
CA GLY A 292 17.15 -0.94 15.22
C GLY A 292 17.35 -2.03 16.30
N TRP A 293 18.35 -2.90 16.14
CA TRP A 293 18.70 -3.86 17.16
C TRP A 293 19.20 -3.18 18.45
N ARG A 294 20.09 -2.17 18.33
CA ARG A 294 20.54 -1.35 19.46
C ARG A 294 19.38 -0.58 20.08
N GLN A 295 18.50 0.00 19.26
CA GLN A 295 17.31 0.71 19.72
C GLN A 295 16.43 -0.16 20.63
N ARG A 296 16.23 -1.44 20.27
CA ARG A 296 15.50 -2.41 21.11
C ARG A 296 16.19 -2.69 22.42
N ARG A 297 17.51 -2.92 22.39
CA ARG A 297 18.27 -3.31 23.57
C ARG A 297 18.51 -2.16 24.54
N THR A 298 18.70 -0.94 24.03
CA THR A 298 19.04 0.23 24.87
C THR A 298 17.91 1.24 24.96
N GLY A 299 17.40 1.76 23.84
CA GLY A 299 16.42 2.84 23.82
C GLY A 299 15.06 2.44 24.37
N VAL A 300 14.50 1.32 23.90
CA VAL A 300 13.20 0.81 24.37
C VAL A 300 13.31 0.27 25.79
N ALA A 301 14.40 -0.43 26.11
CA ALA A 301 14.63 -0.95 27.47
C ALA A 301 14.79 0.18 28.51
N ALA A 302 15.53 1.24 28.17
CA ALA A 302 15.67 2.41 29.04
C ALA A 302 14.32 3.10 29.31
N LEU A 303 13.47 3.26 28.29
CA LEU A 303 12.11 3.81 28.43
C LEU A 303 11.17 2.93 29.27
N GLN A 304 11.41 1.62 29.28
CA GLN A 304 10.63 0.69 30.14
C GLN A 304 11.04 0.79 31.60
N ALA A 305 12.33 1.03 31.86
CA ALA A 305 12.87 1.23 33.21
C ALA A 305 12.48 2.61 33.77
N ASP A 306 12.62 3.65 32.94
CA ASP A 306 12.26 5.03 33.26
C ASP A 306 11.63 5.73 32.05
N PRO A 307 10.29 6.01 32.09
CA PRO A 307 9.59 6.68 31.00
C PRO A 307 10.09 8.11 30.69
N SER A 308 10.86 8.72 31.58
CA SER A 308 11.47 10.05 31.38
C SER A 308 12.77 9.99 30.56
N SER A 309 13.44 8.83 30.53
CA SER A 309 14.74 8.59 29.88
C SER A 309 14.63 8.41 28.37
N ARG A 310 14.52 9.53 27.61
CA ARG A 310 14.33 9.52 26.16
C ARG A 310 15.61 9.73 25.36
N ARG A 311 16.73 10.06 26.01
CA ARG A 311 17.98 10.44 25.32
C ARG A 311 18.50 9.35 24.40
N ALA A 312 18.53 8.10 24.86
CA ALA A 312 19.02 6.96 24.09
C ALA A 312 18.14 6.71 22.85
N LEU A 313 16.80 6.69 23.04
CA LEU A 313 15.84 6.57 21.97
C LEU A 313 16.01 7.67 20.91
N LEU A 314 16.10 8.94 21.34
CA LEU A 314 16.21 10.09 20.43
C LEU A 314 17.51 10.06 19.62
N ARG A 315 18.66 9.74 20.25
CA ARG A 315 19.95 9.67 19.52
C ARG A 315 19.94 8.64 18.41
N LEU A 316 19.47 7.42 18.72
CA LEU A 316 19.40 6.34 17.73
C LEU A 316 18.36 6.63 16.65
N ALA A 317 17.17 7.13 17.02
CA ALA A 317 16.13 7.48 16.08
C ALA A 317 16.53 8.64 15.13
N LEU A 318 17.32 9.61 15.60
CA LEU A 318 17.88 10.67 14.76
C LEU A 318 18.90 10.10 13.75
N PHE A 319 19.76 9.20 14.19
CA PHE A 319 20.68 8.49 13.29
C PHE A 319 19.93 7.68 12.23
N GLU A 320 18.94 6.88 12.65
CA GLU A 320 18.10 6.11 11.72
C GLU A 320 17.38 7.03 10.73
N ALA A 321 16.83 8.17 11.18
CA ALA A 321 16.15 9.14 10.32
C ALA A 321 17.09 9.76 9.28
N ALA A 322 18.34 10.05 9.66
CA ALA A 322 19.35 10.54 8.72
C ALA A 322 19.72 9.47 7.67
N VAL A 323 19.92 8.21 8.11
CA VAL A 323 20.18 7.10 7.18
C VAL A 323 19.00 6.88 6.24
N PHE A 324 17.75 6.97 6.71
CA PHE A 324 16.56 6.92 5.83
C PHE A 324 16.56 8.07 4.83
N GLY A 325 16.91 9.30 5.23
CA GLY A 325 17.01 10.44 4.31
C GLY A 325 17.97 10.15 3.15
N VAL A 326 19.19 9.69 3.44
CA VAL A 326 20.15 9.26 2.42
C VAL A 326 19.59 8.12 1.57
N THR A 327 18.97 7.12 2.21
CA THR A 327 18.45 5.94 1.52
C THR A 327 17.32 6.28 0.54
N PHE A 328 16.42 7.22 0.87
CA PHE A 328 15.41 7.74 -0.05
C PHE A 328 16.08 8.42 -1.26
N GLY A 329 17.10 9.25 -1.04
CA GLY A 329 17.85 9.88 -2.13
C GLY A 329 18.53 8.85 -3.05
N VAL A 330 19.19 7.83 -2.48
CA VAL A 330 19.78 6.72 -3.23
C VAL A 330 18.71 5.92 -4.00
N ALA A 331 17.54 5.70 -3.40
CA ALA A 331 16.45 4.99 -4.07
C ALA A 331 15.92 5.76 -5.30
N VAL A 332 15.77 7.08 -5.17
CA VAL A 332 15.39 7.95 -6.29
C VAL A 332 16.46 7.96 -7.37
N GLY A 333 17.74 8.09 -6.99
CA GLY A 333 18.89 8.04 -7.92
C GLY A 333 18.96 6.71 -8.66
N LEU A 334 18.79 5.59 -7.96
CA LEU A 334 18.75 4.26 -8.56
C LEU A 334 17.61 4.13 -9.59
N GLY A 335 16.45 4.74 -9.32
CA GLY A 335 15.33 4.74 -10.26
C GLY A 335 15.58 5.54 -11.56
N ARG A 336 16.64 6.36 -11.61
CA ARG A 336 17.06 7.10 -12.80
C ARG A 336 18.30 6.50 -13.47
N THR A 337 19.02 5.64 -12.79
CA THR A 337 20.20 4.95 -13.34
C THR A 337 19.75 3.77 -14.18
N PRO A 338 20.14 3.67 -15.46
CA PRO A 338 19.80 2.53 -16.31
C PRO A 338 20.30 1.21 -15.68
N PRO A 339 19.48 0.17 -15.61
CA PRO A 339 19.97 -1.14 -15.24
C PRO A 339 20.91 -1.70 -16.32
N PRO A 340 21.83 -2.63 -15.97
CA PRO A 340 22.63 -3.31 -16.97
C PRO A 340 21.73 -4.00 -18.01
N PRO A 341 22.16 -4.11 -19.28
CA PRO A 341 21.38 -4.78 -20.31
C PRO A 341 21.10 -6.24 -19.92
N PRO A 342 19.89 -6.76 -20.21
CA PRO A 342 19.57 -8.14 -19.90
C PRO A 342 20.45 -9.11 -20.68
N PRO A 343 20.80 -10.27 -20.11
CA PRO A 343 21.67 -11.26 -20.77
C PRO A 343 21.01 -11.94 -21.96
N ILE A 344 19.69 -11.84 -22.11
CA ILE A 344 18.93 -12.47 -23.19
C ILE A 344 18.82 -11.49 -24.35
N VAL A 345 19.51 -11.79 -25.44
CA VAL A 345 19.53 -10.96 -26.65
C VAL A 345 18.21 -11.07 -27.45
N ASN A 346 17.55 -12.25 -27.41
CA ASN A 346 16.28 -12.49 -28.09
C ASN A 346 15.25 -13.08 -27.12
N PRO A 347 14.52 -12.25 -26.36
CA PRO A 347 13.48 -12.75 -25.48
C PRO A 347 12.32 -13.33 -26.30
N SER A 348 11.68 -14.37 -25.78
CA SER A 348 10.49 -14.96 -26.40
C SER A 348 9.29 -14.00 -26.29
N ILE A 349 8.26 -14.20 -27.14
CA ILE A 349 7.02 -13.41 -27.09
C ILE A 349 6.34 -13.52 -25.70
N PRO A 350 6.22 -14.70 -25.07
CA PRO A 350 5.71 -14.79 -23.70
C PRO A 350 6.56 -14.02 -22.69
N ASP A 351 7.89 -14.12 -22.76
CA ASP A 351 8.77 -13.39 -21.84
C ASP A 351 8.59 -11.87 -21.95
N VAL A 352 8.48 -11.33 -23.16
CA VAL A 352 8.22 -9.90 -23.39
C VAL A 352 6.84 -9.46 -22.88
N LYS A 353 5.79 -10.28 -23.09
CA LYS A 353 4.41 -9.89 -22.77
C LYS A 353 4.02 -10.18 -21.33
N ILE A 354 4.48 -11.29 -20.77
CA ILE A 354 4.06 -11.84 -19.48
C ILE A 354 5.19 -11.78 -18.45
N GLY A 355 6.44 -11.69 -18.92
CA GLY A 355 7.64 -11.63 -18.07
C GLY A 355 8.23 -12.99 -17.73
N TYR A 356 7.79 -14.08 -18.38
CA TYR A 356 8.34 -15.42 -18.22
C TYR A 356 7.87 -16.37 -19.31
N ASP A 357 8.67 -17.44 -19.52
CA ASP A 357 8.37 -18.49 -20.47
C ASP A 357 7.59 -19.65 -19.85
N PHE A 358 6.86 -20.36 -20.74
CA PHE A 358 6.17 -21.60 -20.39
C PHE A 358 7.02 -22.80 -20.77
N ALA A 359 7.10 -23.80 -19.89
CA ALA A 359 7.79 -25.05 -20.18
C ALA A 359 7.05 -25.92 -21.24
N GLY A 360 5.89 -25.48 -21.73
CA GLY A 360 5.06 -26.13 -22.74
C GLY A 360 3.57 -25.98 -22.44
N PRO A 361 2.68 -26.71 -23.16
CA PRO A 361 1.25 -26.60 -22.99
C PRO A 361 0.80 -27.06 -21.59
N PRO A 362 -0.34 -26.55 -21.06
CA PRO A 362 -0.84 -26.90 -19.72
C PRO A 362 -1.33 -28.34 -19.72
N THR A 363 -0.58 -29.22 -19.09
CA THR A 363 -1.02 -30.58 -18.74
C THR A 363 -1.53 -30.58 -17.30
N VAL A 364 -2.32 -31.57 -16.89
CA VAL A 364 -2.81 -31.70 -15.50
C VAL A 364 -1.64 -31.67 -14.51
N ALA A 365 -0.55 -32.36 -14.82
CA ALA A 365 0.66 -32.35 -14.01
C ALA A 365 1.26 -30.94 -13.88
N ARG A 366 1.36 -30.18 -14.98
CA ARG A 366 1.88 -28.81 -14.95
C ARG A 366 0.95 -27.86 -14.20
N VAL A 367 -0.36 -27.99 -14.36
CA VAL A 367 -1.34 -27.17 -13.62
C VAL A 367 -1.22 -27.40 -12.11
N LEU A 368 -0.94 -28.62 -11.67
CA LEU A 368 -0.81 -28.96 -10.26
C LEU A 368 0.60 -28.68 -9.68
N PHE A 369 1.67 -28.90 -10.46
CA PHE A 369 3.02 -28.92 -9.93
C PHE A 369 3.98 -27.86 -10.49
N ASP A 370 3.62 -27.14 -11.57
CA ASP A 370 4.45 -26.07 -12.11
C ASP A 370 4.15 -24.74 -11.37
N TRP A 371 4.70 -24.63 -10.17
CA TRP A 371 4.44 -23.50 -9.27
C TRP A 371 5.34 -22.31 -9.58
N ARG A 372 4.73 -21.12 -9.59
CA ARG A 372 5.39 -19.83 -9.61
C ARG A 372 4.77 -18.95 -8.53
N PHE A 373 5.49 -18.80 -7.42
CA PHE A 373 4.97 -18.11 -6.24
C PHE A 373 4.61 -16.65 -6.53
N ASP A 374 3.33 -16.29 -6.33
CA ASP A 374 2.89 -14.90 -6.37
C ASP A 374 3.25 -14.17 -5.08
N LEU A 375 4.05 -13.10 -5.20
CA LEU A 375 4.57 -12.38 -4.03
C LEU A 375 3.49 -11.62 -3.27
N VAL A 376 2.43 -11.14 -3.92
CA VAL A 376 1.37 -10.37 -3.25
C VAL A 376 0.31 -11.31 -2.69
N PHE A 377 -0.35 -12.07 -3.55
CA PHE A 377 -1.46 -12.92 -3.12
C PHE A 377 -0.99 -14.17 -2.37
N GLY A 378 0.10 -14.78 -2.81
CA GLY A 378 0.70 -15.91 -2.12
C GLY A 378 1.19 -15.55 -0.71
N THR A 379 1.91 -14.44 -0.58
CA THR A 379 2.33 -13.93 0.74
C THR A 379 1.13 -13.55 1.58
N SER A 380 0.11 -12.91 1.00
CA SER A 380 -1.12 -12.56 1.72
C SER A 380 -1.83 -13.81 2.25
N ALA A 381 -1.92 -14.88 1.45
CA ALA A 381 -2.50 -16.14 1.89
C ALA A 381 -1.76 -16.74 3.09
N LEU A 382 -0.43 -16.76 3.03
CA LEU A 382 0.41 -17.27 4.12
C LEU A 382 0.30 -16.42 5.39
N VAL A 383 0.31 -15.09 5.25
CA VAL A 383 0.16 -14.15 6.38
C VAL A 383 -1.22 -14.29 7.02
N LEU A 384 -2.29 -14.35 6.23
CA LEU A 384 -3.66 -14.54 6.72
C LEU A 384 -3.82 -15.87 7.45
N ALA A 385 -3.24 -16.95 6.92
CA ALA A 385 -3.22 -18.24 7.58
C ALA A 385 -2.45 -18.18 8.91
N GLY A 386 -1.26 -17.57 8.92
CA GLY A 386 -0.44 -17.42 10.12
C GLY A 386 -1.11 -16.59 11.21
N LEU A 387 -1.68 -15.43 10.86
CA LEU A 387 -2.40 -14.57 11.80
C LEU A 387 -3.62 -15.26 12.39
N TYR A 388 -4.36 -16.00 11.58
CA TYR A 388 -5.51 -16.77 12.04
C TYR A 388 -5.09 -17.86 13.03
N LEU A 389 -4.07 -18.66 12.70
CA LEU A 389 -3.54 -19.69 13.58
C LEU A 389 -2.98 -19.10 14.89
N ALA A 390 -2.29 -17.94 14.82
CA ALA A 390 -1.82 -17.23 16.00
C ALA A 390 -3.00 -16.77 16.90
N ALA A 391 -4.08 -16.28 16.31
CA ALA A 391 -5.28 -15.89 17.04
C ALA A 391 -5.97 -17.10 17.70
N VAL A 392 -6.11 -18.23 16.98
CA VAL A 392 -6.66 -19.48 17.52
C VAL A 392 -5.79 -20.02 18.65
N SER A 393 -4.46 -20.04 18.48
CA SER A 393 -3.55 -20.51 19.52
C SER A 393 -3.63 -19.65 20.79
N ARG A 394 -3.79 -18.32 20.63
CA ARG A 394 -3.98 -17.39 21.74
C ARG A 394 -5.29 -17.67 22.50
N LEU A 395 -6.41 -17.95 21.79
CA LEU A 395 -7.67 -18.35 22.41
C LEU A 395 -7.50 -19.66 23.20
N ARG A 396 -6.91 -20.68 22.57
CA ARG A 396 -6.68 -21.98 23.22
C ARG A 396 -5.83 -21.87 24.49
N ARG A 397 -4.79 -21.01 24.47
CA ARG A 397 -3.96 -20.75 25.67
C ARG A 397 -4.73 -20.08 26.81
N ARG A 398 -5.85 -19.41 26.50
CA ARG A 398 -6.77 -18.83 27.50
C ARG A 398 -7.85 -19.81 27.99
N GLY A 399 -7.88 -21.03 27.45
CA GLY A 399 -8.92 -22.02 27.73
C GLY A 399 -10.18 -21.86 26.89
N ASP A 400 -10.22 -20.91 25.95
CA ASP A 400 -11.39 -20.67 25.11
C ASP A 400 -11.49 -21.70 23.99
N HIS A 401 -12.70 -22.23 23.77
CA HIS A 401 -12.95 -23.20 22.71
C HIS A 401 -13.21 -22.50 21.36
N TRP A 402 -12.51 -22.97 20.32
CA TRP A 402 -12.72 -22.53 18.93
C TRP A 402 -13.00 -23.72 18.02
N PRO A 403 -14.11 -23.72 17.24
CA PRO A 403 -14.50 -24.85 16.40
C PRO A 403 -13.46 -25.16 15.32
N ARG A 404 -13.06 -26.42 15.19
CA ARG A 404 -12.09 -26.89 14.19
C ARG A 404 -12.56 -26.63 12.75
N GLY A 405 -13.89 -26.80 12.48
CA GLY A 405 -14.46 -26.56 11.15
C GLY A 405 -14.28 -25.11 10.63
N ARG A 406 -14.27 -24.10 11.54
CA ARG A 406 -13.97 -22.71 11.14
C ARG A 406 -12.50 -22.54 10.77
N SER A 407 -11.61 -23.20 11.51
CA SER A 407 -10.18 -23.15 11.20
C SER A 407 -9.86 -23.86 9.89
N SER A 408 -10.47 -25.04 9.64
CA SER A 408 -10.27 -25.74 8.36
C SER A 408 -10.83 -24.95 7.18
N ALA A 409 -12.00 -24.32 7.31
CA ALA A 409 -12.57 -23.48 6.27
C ALA A 409 -11.65 -22.28 5.94
N TRP A 410 -11.13 -21.57 6.95
CA TRP A 410 -10.19 -20.46 6.71
C TRP A 410 -8.91 -20.90 6.03
N LEU A 411 -8.27 -21.97 6.53
CA LEU A 411 -7.02 -22.49 5.97
C LEU A 411 -7.23 -22.98 4.54
N LEU A 412 -8.36 -23.66 4.26
CA LEU A 412 -8.69 -24.08 2.90
C LEU A 412 -8.90 -22.87 1.98
N GLY A 413 -9.53 -21.79 2.47
CA GLY A 413 -9.63 -20.52 1.72
C GLY A 413 -8.27 -19.92 1.38
N CYS A 414 -7.32 -19.94 2.33
CA CYS A 414 -5.95 -19.51 2.09
C CYS A 414 -5.23 -20.44 1.10
N VAL A 415 -5.43 -21.75 1.17
CA VAL A 415 -4.86 -22.72 0.23
C VAL A 415 -5.43 -22.51 -1.17
N VAL A 416 -6.75 -22.30 -1.31
CA VAL A 416 -7.38 -21.98 -2.60
C VAL A 416 -6.81 -20.69 -3.20
N MET A 417 -6.63 -19.65 -2.37
CA MET A 417 -6.02 -18.41 -2.83
C MET A 417 -4.58 -18.63 -3.31
N LEU A 418 -3.77 -19.35 -2.52
CA LEU A 418 -2.40 -19.69 -2.88
C LEU A 418 -2.34 -20.54 -4.16
N PHE A 419 -3.20 -21.54 -4.29
CA PHE A 419 -3.27 -22.40 -5.48
C PHE A 419 -3.67 -21.60 -6.72
N ALA A 420 -4.74 -20.80 -6.64
CA ALA A 420 -5.22 -20.03 -7.79
C ALA A 420 -4.20 -19.01 -8.32
N THR A 421 -3.34 -18.47 -7.44
CA THR A 421 -2.37 -17.42 -7.83
C THR A 421 -0.97 -17.92 -8.08
N SER A 422 -0.56 -19.03 -7.46
CA SER A 422 0.83 -19.48 -7.45
C SER A 422 1.08 -20.85 -8.10
N SER A 423 0.03 -21.65 -8.35
CA SER A 423 0.16 -22.92 -9.11
C SER A 423 0.18 -22.68 -10.62
N GLY A 424 0.19 -23.75 -11.41
CA GLY A 424 0.05 -23.66 -12.85
C GLY A 424 -1.23 -22.93 -13.29
N VAL A 425 -2.31 -22.92 -12.51
CA VAL A 425 -3.49 -22.10 -12.79
C VAL A 425 -3.08 -20.62 -12.88
N GLY A 426 -2.39 -20.10 -11.85
CA GLY A 426 -1.90 -18.72 -11.82
C GLY A 426 -0.84 -18.45 -12.90
N ARG A 427 0.05 -19.41 -13.16
CA ARG A 427 1.11 -19.29 -14.17
C ARG A 427 0.55 -19.18 -15.59
N TYR A 428 -0.45 -19.98 -15.96
CA TYR A 428 -1.06 -19.97 -17.29
C TYR A 428 -2.20 -18.96 -17.45
N MET A 429 -2.68 -18.37 -16.34
CA MET A 429 -3.77 -17.38 -16.33
C MET A 429 -3.59 -16.21 -17.31
N PRO A 430 -2.41 -15.58 -17.46
CA PRO A 430 -2.24 -14.47 -18.38
C PRO A 430 -2.27 -14.86 -19.86
N ALA A 431 -1.98 -16.12 -20.17
CA ALA A 431 -1.88 -16.63 -21.55
C ALA A 431 -3.13 -17.36 -22.04
N MET A 432 -3.97 -17.88 -21.13
CA MET A 432 -5.09 -18.74 -21.48
C MET A 432 -6.39 -18.31 -20.79
N PHE A 433 -7.42 -18.03 -21.59
CA PHE A 433 -8.73 -17.63 -21.09
C PHE A 433 -9.36 -18.67 -20.15
N SER A 434 -9.22 -19.98 -20.44
CA SER A 434 -9.74 -21.05 -19.58
C SER A 434 -9.11 -21.04 -18.18
N MET A 435 -7.79 -20.85 -18.09
CA MET A 435 -7.07 -20.74 -16.82
C MET A 435 -7.40 -19.42 -16.10
N HIS A 436 -7.57 -18.33 -16.87
CA HIS A 436 -8.05 -17.07 -16.33
C HIS A 436 -9.42 -17.22 -15.67
N MET A 437 -10.37 -17.87 -16.34
CA MET A 437 -11.70 -18.12 -15.78
C MET A 437 -11.66 -19.05 -14.58
N ALA A 438 -10.83 -20.08 -14.59
CA ALA A 438 -10.65 -20.96 -13.43
C ALA A 438 -10.10 -20.19 -12.23
N ALA A 439 -9.05 -19.40 -12.40
CA ALA A 439 -8.51 -18.54 -11.35
C ALA A 439 -9.56 -17.53 -10.85
N HIS A 440 -10.32 -16.91 -11.76
CA HIS A 440 -11.38 -15.98 -11.44
C HIS A 440 -12.46 -16.62 -10.56
N MET A 441 -12.93 -17.83 -10.90
CA MET A 441 -13.94 -18.53 -10.10
C MET A 441 -13.41 -18.94 -8.73
N LEU A 442 -12.16 -19.43 -8.66
CA LEU A 442 -11.53 -19.76 -7.38
C LEU A 442 -11.39 -18.54 -6.46
N LEU A 443 -10.96 -17.39 -7.00
CA LEU A 443 -10.69 -16.18 -6.23
C LEU A 443 -11.95 -15.36 -5.91
N SER A 444 -12.92 -15.31 -6.83
CA SER A 444 -14.13 -14.49 -6.63
C SER A 444 -15.24 -15.20 -5.88
N MET A 445 -15.30 -16.53 -5.95
CA MET A 445 -16.37 -17.31 -5.32
C MET A 445 -15.86 -18.25 -4.23
N LEU A 446 -14.99 -19.19 -4.55
CA LEU A 446 -14.63 -20.25 -3.61
C LEU A 446 -13.81 -19.73 -2.41
N ALA A 447 -12.75 -18.97 -2.66
CA ALA A 447 -11.90 -18.44 -1.60
C ALA A 447 -12.66 -17.52 -0.63
N PRO A 448 -13.46 -16.51 -1.09
CA PRO A 448 -14.21 -15.65 -0.17
C PRO A 448 -15.25 -16.41 0.67
N ILE A 449 -15.95 -17.39 0.10
CA ILE A 449 -16.91 -18.21 0.84
C ILE A 449 -16.20 -18.93 1.99
N LEU A 450 -15.08 -19.60 1.70
CA LEU A 450 -14.30 -20.33 2.69
C LEU A 450 -13.73 -19.40 3.78
N LEU A 451 -13.21 -18.24 3.39
CA LEU A 451 -12.70 -17.23 4.32
C LEU A 451 -13.79 -16.67 5.22
N VAL A 452 -15.00 -16.41 4.71
CA VAL A 452 -16.13 -15.95 5.53
C VAL A 452 -16.61 -17.04 6.49
N LEU A 453 -16.67 -18.30 6.06
CA LEU A 453 -17.00 -19.45 6.92
C LEU A 453 -16.00 -19.61 8.08
N GLY A 454 -14.77 -19.20 7.91
CA GLY A 454 -13.75 -19.13 8.97
C GLY A 454 -14.09 -18.15 10.10
N ALA A 455 -15.06 -17.26 9.94
CA ALA A 455 -15.48 -16.24 10.91
C ALA A 455 -14.33 -15.41 11.49
N PRO A 456 -13.46 -14.78 10.66
CA PRO A 456 -12.25 -14.07 11.09
C PRO A 456 -12.56 -12.89 12.01
N VAL A 457 -13.62 -12.14 11.76
CA VAL A 457 -14.05 -11.01 12.59
C VAL A 457 -14.39 -11.47 14.01
N THR A 458 -15.14 -12.59 14.14
CA THR A 458 -15.47 -13.17 15.44
C THR A 458 -14.21 -13.63 16.19
N LEU A 459 -13.28 -14.26 15.46
CA LEU A 459 -11.98 -14.67 16.01
C LEU A 459 -11.18 -13.46 16.50
N ALA A 460 -11.06 -12.42 15.69
CA ALA A 460 -10.34 -11.20 16.02
C ALA A 460 -10.92 -10.53 17.27
N LEU A 461 -12.25 -10.36 17.34
CA LEU A 461 -12.92 -9.77 18.50
C LEU A 461 -12.71 -10.57 19.79
N ARG A 462 -12.61 -11.90 19.71
CA ARG A 462 -12.33 -12.76 20.88
C ARG A 462 -10.85 -12.79 21.24
N ALA A 463 -9.95 -12.75 20.24
CA ALA A 463 -8.51 -12.83 20.45
C ALA A 463 -7.89 -11.54 20.95
N LEU A 464 -8.47 -10.38 20.61
CA LEU A 464 -8.03 -9.08 21.08
C LEU A 464 -8.43 -8.89 22.57
N PRO A 465 -7.56 -8.24 23.38
CA PRO A 465 -7.95 -7.89 24.76
C PRO A 465 -9.12 -6.87 24.72
N PRO A 466 -10.05 -6.96 25.68
CA PRO A 466 -11.12 -5.97 25.79
C PRO A 466 -10.53 -4.57 25.93
N PRO A 467 -11.17 -3.52 25.35
CA PRO A 467 -10.73 -2.16 25.51
C PRO A 467 -10.77 -1.78 27.01
N GLY A 468 -9.62 -1.43 27.58
CA GLY A 468 -9.47 -1.10 29.00
C GLY A 468 -8.66 -2.11 29.83
N ALA A 469 -8.33 -3.28 29.33
CA ALA A 469 -7.38 -4.19 29.98
C ALA A 469 -5.95 -3.69 29.76
N THR A 470 -5.58 -2.57 30.40
CA THR A 470 -4.18 -2.19 30.58
C THR A 470 -3.50 -3.27 31.43
N SER A 471 -2.37 -3.75 30.93
CA SER A 471 -1.52 -4.74 31.54
C SER A 471 -1.15 -4.39 32.99
N HIS A 472 -2.02 -4.71 33.94
CA HIS A 472 -1.58 -4.86 35.32
C HIS A 472 -0.94 -6.23 35.46
N ARG A 473 0.31 -6.22 35.90
CA ARG A 473 1.25 -7.32 36.16
C ARG A 473 0.55 -8.59 36.69
N PRO A 474 0.90 -9.79 36.22
CA PRO A 474 0.45 -11.05 36.81
C PRO A 474 1.32 -11.37 38.04
N ALA A 475 1.23 -10.60 39.11
CA ALA A 475 1.97 -10.88 40.32
C ALA A 475 1.11 -10.98 41.61
N ARG A 476 -0.23 -10.97 41.52
CA ARG A 476 -1.09 -11.10 42.71
C ARG A 476 -2.40 -11.85 42.51
N VAL A 477 -2.48 -12.80 41.59
CA VAL A 477 -3.69 -13.65 41.44
C VAL A 477 -3.52 -15.01 42.13
N ALA A 478 -2.38 -15.30 42.74
CA ALA A 478 -2.19 -16.54 43.51
C ALA A 478 -2.73 -16.50 44.96
N ALA A 479 -3.19 -15.35 45.47
CA ALA A 479 -3.63 -15.24 46.87
C ALA A 479 -5.15 -15.03 47.08
N GLY A 480 -5.97 -15.03 46.01
CA GLY A 480 -7.40 -14.72 46.12
C GLY A 480 -8.37 -15.90 45.85
N ARG A 481 -7.88 -17.12 45.72
CA ARG A 481 -8.75 -18.29 45.43
C ARG A 481 -9.25 -19.09 46.68
N ALA A 482 -9.09 -18.56 47.87
CA ALA A 482 -9.45 -19.27 49.11
C ALA A 482 -10.60 -18.61 49.88
N ALA A 483 -11.53 -17.89 49.26
CA ALA A 483 -12.77 -17.48 49.93
C ALA A 483 -13.84 -17.06 48.91
N GLN A 484 -14.60 -18.04 48.40
CA GLN A 484 -15.95 -17.78 47.91
C GLN A 484 -16.88 -18.87 48.44
N PRO A 485 -17.96 -18.53 49.17
CA PRO A 485 -18.94 -19.53 49.62
C PRO A 485 -19.76 -19.98 48.44
N ALA A 486 -20.00 -21.29 48.39
CA ALA A 486 -20.89 -21.96 47.47
C ALA A 486 -22.33 -21.45 47.64
N VAL A 487 -22.85 -20.75 46.65
CA VAL A 487 -24.29 -20.53 46.52
C VAL A 487 -24.83 -21.64 45.63
N ALA A 488 -25.58 -22.53 46.25
CA ALA A 488 -26.38 -23.56 45.59
C ALA A 488 -27.48 -22.87 44.78
N VAL A 489 -27.48 -23.08 43.47
CA VAL A 489 -28.65 -22.77 42.61
C VAL A 489 -29.21 -24.06 42.12
N GLY A 490 -30.48 -24.25 42.49
CA GLY A 490 -31.28 -25.43 42.24
C GLY A 490 -31.53 -25.70 40.75
N ASP A 491 -31.74 -26.96 40.48
CA ASP A 491 -32.20 -27.56 39.25
C ASP A 491 -33.44 -26.89 38.66
N GLN A 492 -33.38 -26.53 37.37
CA GLN A 492 -34.54 -26.61 36.49
C GLN A 492 -34.09 -27.04 35.06
N PRO A 493 -34.81 -28.00 34.48
CA PRO A 493 -34.47 -28.55 33.17
C PRO A 493 -35.26 -27.86 32.05
N GLY A 494 -34.62 -27.72 30.91
CA GLY A 494 -35.29 -27.65 29.62
C GLY A 494 -35.49 -26.27 29.01
N GLY A 495 -34.85 -26.05 27.87
CA GLY A 495 -35.23 -24.92 26.99
C GLY A 495 -34.20 -24.52 25.93
N ARG A 496 -34.16 -25.26 24.87
CA ARG A 496 -33.84 -24.92 23.47
C ARG A 496 -32.92 -23.73 23.19
N ASP A 497 -31.70 -24.07 22.77
CA ASP A 497 -30.79 -23.28 21.96
C ASP A 497 -31.46 -22.74 20.69
N GLY A 498 -31.50 -21.41 20.53
CA GLY A 498 -32.02 -20.79 19.31
C GLY A 498 -31.98 -19.25 19.26
N GLY A 499 -31.70 -18.55 20.37
CA GLY A 499 -32.06 -17.13 20.51
C GLY A 499 -30.97 -16.06 20.40
N VAL A 500 -29.66 -16.38 20.35
CA VAL A 500 -28.61 -15.35 20.55
C VAL A 500 -28.01 -14.81 19.24
N ARG A 501 -28.33 -15.40 18.08
CA ARG A 501 -27.71 -15.01 16.80
C ARG A 501 -28.33 -13.81 16.06
N VAL A 502 -29.49 -13.33 16.46
CA VAL A 502 -30.22 -12.24 15.78
C VAL A 502 -30.19 -10.92 16.58
N GLY A 503 -29.69 -10.92 17.81
CA GLY A 503 -29.74 -9.76 18.71
C GLY A 503 -28.82 -8.60 18.32
N PHE A 504 -27.63 -8.87 17.78
CA PHE A 504 -26.64 -7.83 17.51
C PHE A 504 -26.97 -7.04 16.24
N LEU A 505 -27.41 -7.69 15.16
CA LEU A 505 -27.85 -6.99 13.95
C LEU A 505 -29.13 -6.18 14.20
N ARG A 506 -30.07 -6.72 15.01
CA ARG A 506 -31.28 -5.99 15.44
C ARG A 506 -30.97 -4.80 16.34
N ALA A 507 -29.96 -4.87 17.20
CA ALA A 507 -29.57 -3.76 18.07
C ALA A 507 -28.93 -2.61 17.29
N VAL A 508 -28.11 -2.90 16.28
CA VAL A 508 -27.50 -1.89 15.41
C VAL A 508 -28.55 -1.25 14.48
N LEU A 509 -29.47 -2.05 13.90
CA LEU A 509 -30.57 -1.52 13.08
C LEU A 509 -31.58 -0.71 13.89
N ARG A 510 -31.96 -1.15 15.11
CA ARG A 510 -32.88 -0.42 15.99
C ARG A 510 -32.31 0.92 16.49
N ARG A 511 -30.99 1.03 16.66
CA ARG A 511 -30.36 2.29 17.04
C ARG A 511 -30.36 3.32 15.89
N HIS A 512 -30.33 2.86 14.64
CA HIS A 512 -30.41 3.75 13.46
C HIS A 512 -31.85 4.21 13.17
N ILE A 513 -32.84 3.34 13.42
CA ILE A 513 -34.27 3.65 13.22
C ILE A 513 -34.81 4.54 14.35
N ARG A 514 -34.37 4.38 15.60
CA ARG A 514 -34.81 5.25 16.71
C ARG A 514 -34.28 6.69 16.65
N ARG A 515 -33.24 7.00 15.86
CA ARG A 515 -32.76 8.38 15.68
C ARG A 515 -33.55 9.17 14.62
N ARG A 516 -34.37 8.52 13.79
CA ARG A 516 -35.26 9.20 12.83
C ARG A 516 -36.71 9.39 13.30
N GLY A 517 -37.08 8.93 14.48
CA GLY A 517 -38.45 8.89 14.98
C GLY A 517 -38.77 9.85 16.12
N ARG A 518 -38.13 11.02 16.25
CA ARG A 518 -38.54 12.05 17.21
C ARG A 518 -38.63 13.42 16.55
N GLN A 519 -39.64 13.59 15.70
CA GLN A 519 -40.33 14.85 15.47
C GLN A 519 -41.83 14.59 15.52
N PRO A 520 -42.61 15.32 16.33
CA PRO A 520 -44.05 15.17 16.39
C PRO A 520 -44.65 15.82 15.13
N PHE A 521 -45.25 15.00 14.29
CA PHE A 521 -46.04 15.45 13.14
C PHE A 521 -47.41 15.96 13.66
N ARG A 522 -47.67 17.25 13.53
CA ARG A 522 -49.03 17.83 13.66
C ARG A 522 -49.79 17.52 12.35
N PRO A 523 -51.02 16.99 12.41
CA PRO A 523 -51.85 16.86 11.21
C PRO A 523 -52.52 18.18 10.91
N SER A 524 -52.23 18.76 9.75
CA SER A 524 -53.11 19.73 9.06
C SER A 524 -53.77 18.99 7.92
N GLY A 525 -55.12 18.98 7.95
CA GLY A 525 -55.95 18.34 6.96
C GLY A 525 -55.80 18.96 5.59
N ASP A 526 -55.71 18.09 4.63
CA ASP A 526 -56.32 18.22 3.30
C ASP A 526 -56.30 16.83 2.67
N GLU A 527 -57.43 16.13 2.82
CA GLU A 527 -57.79 15.02 1.97
C GLU A 527 -58.24 15.58 0.63
N ARG A 528 -57.54 15.23 -0.44
CA ARG A 528 -58.07 14.88 -1.76
C ARG A 528 -56.92 14.73 -2.79
N ALA A 529 -57.05 13.65 -3.57
CA ALA A 529 -56.34 13.36 -4.80
C ALA A 529 -54.91 12.77 -4.70
N PHE A 530 -54.83 11.43 -4.69
CA PHE A 530 -54.05 10.72 -5.70
C PHE A 530 -54.51 9.25 -5.79
N SER A 531 -55.36 9.07 -6.80
CA SER A 531 -55.80 7.75 -7.29
C SER A 531 -54.66 7.03 -8.02
N ALA A 532 -54.54 5.76 -7.68
CA ALA A 532 -54.07 4.63 -8.46
C ALA A 532 -53.50 4.87 -9.86
N GLN A 533 -52.25 4.53 -10.08
CA GLN A 533 -51.80 3.99 -11.35
C GLN A 533 -51.14 2.64 -11.13
N ARG A 534 -51.89 1.61 -11.50
CA ARG A 534 -51.45 0.22 -11.62
C ARG A 534 -50.58 0.06 -12.86
N LEU A 535 -49.46 -0.62 -12.69
CA LEU A 535 -48.62 -1.13 -13.79
C LEU A 535 -49.29 -2.42 -14.34
N PRO A 536 -49.55 -2.57 -15.63
CA PRO A 536 -49.93 -3.86 -16.19
C PRO A 536 -48.72 -4.57 -16.79
N LEU A 537 -48.54 -5.82 -16.35
CA LEU A 537 -47.84 -6.86 -17.09
C LEU A 537 -48.62 -7.14 -18.40
N LEU A 538 -47.92 -7.13 -19.52
CA LEU A 538 -48.42 -7.69 -20.79
C LEU A 538 -47.45 -8.75 -21.29
N LEU A 539 -47.88 -10.00 -21.11
CA LEU A 539 -47.52 -11.16 -21.91
C LEU A 539 -48.49 -11.24 -23.07
N GLY A 540 -47.99 -11.64 -24.26
CA GLY A 540 -48.84 -12.08 -25.38
C GLY A 540 -48.39 -11.41 -26.70
N GLY A 541 -47.72 -12.06 -27.51
CA GLY A 541 -47.76 -12.85 -28.72
C GLY A 541 -48.71 -12.33 -29.80
N ASP A 542 -48.24 -12.07 -31.00
CA ASP A 542 -48.55 -12.82 -32.20
C ASP A 542 -47.91 -12.21 -33.47
N ARG A 543 -47.45 -13.10 -34.29
CA ARG A 543 -47.18 -13.17 -35.74
C ARG A 543 -47.63 -11.98 -36.62
N ARG A 544 -46.72 -11.58 -37.56
CA ARG A 544 -46.86 -11.68 -39.02
C ARG A 544 -45.72 -10.98 -39.76
N ARG A 545 -45.01 -11.75 -40.60
CA ARG A 545 -44.31 -11.26 -41.81
C ARG A 545 -45.35 -10.97 -42.89
N PRO A 546 -45.08 -10.23 -44.02
CA PRO A 546 -44.02 -10.55 -44.96
C PRO A 546 -43.42 -9.39 -45.83
N HIS A 547 -42.33 -9.71 -46.55
CA HIS A 547 -41.86 -9.27 -47.90
C HIS A 547 -41.66 -7.76 -48.16
N ALA A 548 -40.65 -7.28 -48.82
CA ALA A 548 -39.76 -7.76 -49.90
C ALA A 548 -38.70 -6.68 -50.21
N ALA A 549 -37.59 -7.12 -50.71
CA ALA A 549 -36.84 -6.60 -51.86
C ALA A 549 -35.90 -5.42 -51.75
N ALA A 550 -34.72 -5.71 -52.23
CA ALA A 550 -33.79 -4.93 -53.07
C ALA A 550 -32.69 -4.14 -52.39
N ASP A 551 -31.51 -4.70 -52.57
CA ASP A 551 -30.16 -4.12 -52.69
C ASP A 551 -30.09 -2.87 -53.59
N PRO A 552 -28.95 -2.20 -53.78
CA PRO A 552 -27.60 -2.32 -53.16
C PRO A 552 -26.90 -0.96 -52.94
N CYS A 553 -25.69 -1.07 -52.43
CA CYS A 553 -24.55 -0.17 -52.62
C CYS A 553 -24.29 0.98 -51.65
N ALA A 554 -23.08 0.91 -51.18
CA ALA A 554 -22.14 1.99 -50.90
C ALA A 554 -22.10 2.54 -49.48
N GLY A 555 -20.96 2.27 -48.87
CA GLY A 555 -20.14 3.31 -48.30
C GLY A 555 -19.65 3.05 -46.91
N GLN A 556 -18.45 2.55 -46.84
CA GLN A 556 -17.35 3.04 -45.96
C GLN A 556 -17.78 3.46 -44.56
N GLY A 557 -17.27 2.86 -43.51
CA GLY A 557 -15.87 2.66 -43.14
C GLY A 557 -15.63 3.46 -41.91
N GLY A 558 -14.95 2.91 -40.93
CA GLY A 558 -14.43 3.75 -39.88
C GLY A 558 -14.68 3.20 -38.47
N GLY A 559 -13.87 2.30 -38.07
CA GLY A 559 -13.72 1.91 -36.68
C GLY A 559 -12.55 0.95 -36.58
N ASP A 560 -11.50 1.35 -35.91
CA ASP A 560 -10.30 0.58 -35.59
C ASP A 560 -9.05 0.82 -36.43
N VAL A 561 -8.40 1.95 -36.19
CA VAL A 561 -6.94 2.11 -36.35
C VAL A 561 -6.44 3.11 -35.29
N ARG A 562 -6.17 2.69 -34.07
CA ARG A 562 -5.39 3.47 -33.10
C ARG A 562 -4.56 2.60 -32.14
N VAL A 563 -3.87 1.59 -32.63
CA VAL A 563 -2.85 0.84 -31.83
C VAL A 563 -1.53 0.61 -32.59
N PHE A 564 -1.35 1.11 -33.80
CA PHE A 564 -0.13 0.84 -34.59
C PHE A 564 0.61 2.11 -35.06
N ALA A 565 0.78 3.12 -34.23
CA ALA A 565 1.54 4.32 -34.60
C ALA A 565 2.84 4.57 -33.81
N ALA A 566 3.21 3.71 -32.86
CA ALA A 566 4.43 3.90 -32.09
C ALA A 566 5.62 3.03 -32.50
N ALA A 567 5.46 2.16 -33.50
CA ALA A 567 6.54 1.25 -33.94
C ALA A 567 7.15 1.59 -35.31
N ARG A 568 6.85 2.76 -35.88
CA ARG A 568 7.32 3.13 -37.24
C ARG A 568 8.26 4.33 -37.31
N ILE A 569 8.69 4.90 -36.20
CA ILE A 569 9.65 6.04 -36.17
C ILE A 569 11.10 5.60 -35.97
N LEU A 570 11.37 4.30 -35.76
CA LEU A 570 12.73 3.78 -35.55
C LEU A 570 13.29 2.96 -36.74
N ARG A 571 12.75 3.14 -37.97
CA ARG A 571 13.27 2.46 -39.16
C ARG A 571 13.42 3.33 -40.42
N CYS A 572 13.81 4.58 -40.25
CA CYS A 572 14.29 5.40 -41.38
C CYS A 572 15.58 6.11 -40.98
N GLY A 573 16.68 5.38 -40.97
CA GLY A 573 17.97 5.94 -40.64
C GLY A 573 19.14 4.99 -40.81
N ALA A 574 19.06 4.04 -41.71
CA ALA A 574 20.23 3.25 -42.13
C ALA A 574 19.88 2.52 -43.42
N ASP A 575 20.01 3.18 -44.57
CA ASP A 575 20.30 2.55 -45.89
C ASP A 575 20.36 3.66 -46.96
N GLU A 576 21.40 4.45 -46.92
CA GLU A 576 21.95 5.11 -48.08
C GLU A 576 23.39 4.62 -48.20
N HIS A 577 23.60 3.59 -48.99
CA HIS A 577 24.80 3.29 -49.79
C HIS A 577 24.73 1.79 -50.21
N ALA A 578 24.00 1.50 -51.26
CA ALA A 578 24.36 0.38 -52.15
C ALA A 578 23.91 0.70 -53.57
N LYS A 579 24.88 0.95 -54.40
CA LYS A 579 24.81 1.18 -55.84
C LYS A 579 24.22 -0.03 -56.56
N CYS A 580 23.29 0.22 -57.50
CA CYS A 580 22.98 -0.68 -58.61
C CYS A 580 24.16 -0.78 -59.57
N PRO A 581 24.41 -1.94 -60.21
CA PRO A 581 24.77 -2.02 -61.61
C PRO A 581 23.87 -2.99 -62.38
N ARG A 582 23.38 -2.49 -63.50
CA ARG A 582 22.91 -3.09 -64.77
C ARG A 582 21.97 -4.28 -64.71
#